data_3f2a65a0cd811b1564118c08261e289e
#
_entry.id   3f2a65a0cd811b1564118c08261e289e
#
_cell.length_a   1.000
_cell.length_b   1.000
_cell.length_c   1.000
_cell.angle_alpha   90.00
_cell.angle_beta   90.00
_cell.angle_gamma   90.00
#
_symmetry.space_group_name_H-M   'P 1'
#
loop_
_entity.id
_entity.type
_entity.pdbx_description
1 polymer ?
#
loop_
_entity_poly.entity_id
_entity_poly.type
_entity_poly.pdbx_seq_one_letter_code
_entity_poly.pdbx_strand_id
1 'polypeptide(L)'
;MSNNFVAPRFFAQAIPPYTEGMRIGLLGGSFNPPHQAHRAISQFALKRLRLDRVWWLVTPGNPLKENGNLHELGERMQAARDVANDSRIEVSCLESVIRTRYTIDTINTLRRRLSGLRFVWIMGADNLAQFHRWQHWRRIADQVPLAVIDRPPQSFRALASPAAQALARYRLPENKAALLADQPAPAWVFLTGLKLNLSSTRLRNPDGSWKGTK
;
A
#
# COMPACT_ATOMS: atom_id res chain seq x y z
N MET A 1 23.70 11.30 -9.86
CA MET A 1 22.42 10.68 -10.26
C MET A 1 22.71 9.20 -10.50
N SER A 2 22.52 8.34 -9.50
CA SER A 2 22.79 6.91 -9.63
C SER A 2 21.68 6.28 -10.47
N ASN A 3 22.01 5.91 -11.69
CA ASN A 3 21.13 5.13 -12.55
C ASN A 3 21.02 3.72 -11.97
N ASN A 4 20.04 3.46 -11.09
CA ASN A 4 19.73 2.13 -10.58
C ASN A 4 19.09 1.29 -11.70
N PHE A 5 19.90 0.86 -12.65
CA PHE A 5 19.47 -0.02 -13.73
C PHE A 5 19.34 -1.44 -13.17
N VAL A 6 18.15 -1.78 -12.72
CA VAL A 6 17.83 -3.17 -12.35
C VAL A 6 17.66 -3.98 -13.63
N ALA A 7 18.37 -5.10 -13.72
CA ALA A 7 18.27 -5.97 -14.89
C ALA A 7 16.81 -6.37 -15.13
N PRO A 8 16.32 -6.34 -16.38
CA PRO A 8 14.91 -6.56 -16.71
C PRO A 8 14.34 -7.86 -16.12
N ARG A 9 15.14 -8.94 -16.07
CA ARG A 9 14.74 -10.25 -15.53
C ARG A 9 14.38 -10.21 -14.04
N PHE A 10 15.13 -9.47 -13.21
CA PHE A 10 14.86 -9.40 -11.77
C PHE A 10 13.60 -8.56 -11.48
N PHE A 11 13.41 -7.50 -12.25
CA PHE A 11 12.18 -6.73 -12.19
C PHE A 11 10.97 -7.59 -12.56
N ALA A 12 11.03 -8.34 -13.66
CA ALA A 12 9.95 -9.21 -14.12
C ALA A 12 9.57 -10.28 -13.07
N GLN A 13 10.56 -10.86 -12.37
CA GLN A 13 10.33 -11.84 -11.32
C GLN A 13 9.66 -11.24 -10.06
N ALA A 14 9.85 -9.96 -9.81
CA ALA A 14 9.24 -9.27 -8.66
C ALA A 14 7.85 -8.72 -8.95
N ILE A 15 7.45 -8.67 -10.21
CA ILE A 15 6.12 -8.19 -10.61
C ILE A 15 5.14 -9.36 -10.60
N PRO A 16 4.02 -9.25 -9.85
CA PRO A 16 2.96 -10.25 -9.91
C PRO A 16 2.32 -10.34 -11.30
N PRO A 17 1.67 -11.47 -11.63
CA PRO A 17 0.98 -11.64 -12.91
C PRO A 17 -0.05 -10.54 -13.16
N TYR A 18 -0.07 -10.00 -14.37
CA TYR A 18 -1.00 -8.97 -14.80
C TYR A 18 -1.39 -9.13 -16.26
N THR A 19 -2.48 -8.48 -16.62
CA THR A 19 -2.91 -8.26 -18.01
C THR A 19 -3.07 -6.75 -18.23
N GLU A 20 -2.79 -6.27 -19.41
CA GLU A 20 -2.93 -4.86 -19.76
C GLU A 20 -4.36 -4.35 -19.51
N GLY A 21 -4.48 -3.12 -19.04
CA GLY A 21 -5.75 -2.52 -18.66
C GLY A 21 -6.23 -2.81 -17.24
N MET A 22 -5.61 -3.77 -16.51
CA MET A 22 -6.00 -4.09 -15.13
C MET A 22 -5.92 -2.88 -14.20
N ARG A 23 -6.84 -2.86 -13.22
CA ARG A 23 -6.88 -1.94 -12.09
C ARG A 23 -6.23 -2.61 -10.88
N ILE A 24 -5.07 -2.11 -10.49
CA ILE A 24 -4.23 -2.71 -9.45
C ILE A 24 -4.18 -1.80 -8.22
N GLY A 25 -4.61 -2.34 -7.08
CA GLY A 25 -4.39 -1.71 -5.79
C GLY A 25 -2.97 -1.99 -5.27
N LEU A 26 -2.25 -0.97 -4.84
CA LEU A 26 -0.92 -1.09 -4.24
C LEU A 26 -1.03 -0.88 -2.74
N LEU A 27 -0.73 -1.91 -1.94
CA LEU A 27 -0.71 -1.84 -0.48
C LEU A 27 0.73 -2.04 0.02
N GLY A 28 1.40 -0.94 0.36
CA GLY A 28 2.75 -0.96 0.93
C GLY A 28 2.75 -1.17 2.44
N GLY A 29 3.70 -1.94 2.94
CA GLY A 29 3.84 -2.15 4.37
C GLY A 29 5.07 -2.98 4.75
N SER A 30 5.45 -2.94 6.04
CA SER A 30 6.50 -3.80 6.57
C SER A 30 6.06 -5.26 6.69
N PHE A 31 4.75 -5.50 6.85
CA PHE A 31 4.18 -6.83 7.10
C PHE A 31 4.94 -7.60 8.19
N ASN A 32 5.15 -6.96 9.32
CA ASN A 32 5.96 -7.47 10.45
C ASN A 32 5.16 -7.49 11.77
N PRO A 33 4.30 -8.51 12.01
CA PRO A 33 3.83 -9.52 11.06
C PRO A 33 2.73 -9.02 10.12
N PRO A 34 2.49 -9.73 9.02
CA PRO A 34 1.22 -9.62 8.28
C PRO A 34 0.08 -10.16 9.16
N HIS A 35 -1.15 -9.70 8.93
CA HIS A 35 -2.31 -10.12 9.72
C HIS A 35 -3.60 -9.99 8.94
N GLN A 36 -4.69 -10.58 9.44
CA GLN A 36 -5.99 -10.63 8.78
C GLN A 36 -6.56 -9.26 8.39
N ALA A 37 -6.19 -8.19 9.11
CA ALA A 37 -6.61 -6.85 8.71
C ALA A 37 -6.01 -6.39 7.38
N HIS A 38 -4.79 -6.81 7.01
CA HIS A 38 -4.24 -6.52 5.68
C HIS A 38 -5.08 -7.20 4.59
N ARG A 39 -5.44 -8.47 4.80
CA ARG A 39 -6.31 -9.22 3.90
C ARG A 39 -7.68 -8.56 3.79
N ALA A 40 -8.32 -8.26 4.91
CA ALA A 40 -9.65 -7.64 4.92
C ALA A 40 -9.66 -6.25 4.26
N ILE A 41 -8.63 -5.42 4.49
CA ILE A 41 -8.43 -4.14 3.78
C ILE A 41 -8.34 -4.37 2.28
N SER A 42 -7.57 -5.37 1.85
CA SER A 42 -7.39 -5.68 0.43
C SER A 42 -8.69 -6.17 -0.21
N GLN A 43 -9.41 -7.08 0.44
CA GLN A 43 -10.70 -7.57 -0.04
C GLN A 43 -11.76 -6.46 -0.08
N PHE A 44 -11.76 -5.58 0.91
CA PHE A 44 -12.63 -4.42 0.94
C PHE A 44 -12.32 -3.46 -0.23
N ALA A 45 -11.03 -3.18 -0.48
CA ALA A 45 -10.58 -2.35 -1.59
C ALA A 45 -10.94 -2.98 -2.95
N LEU A 46 -10.68 -4.29 -3.14
CA LEU A 46 -11.08 -5.04 -4.35
C LEU A 46 -12.55 -4.82 -4.69
N LYS A 47 -13.42 -4.93 -3.68
CA LYS A 47 -14.87 -4.78 -3.87
C LYS A 47 -15.28 -3.33 -4.11
N ARG A 48 -14.84 -2.39 -3.25
CA ARG A 48 -15.31 -1.00 -3.26
C ARG A 48 -14.76 -0.19 -4.44
N LEU A 49 -13.54 -0.48 -4.88
CA LEU A 49 -12.85 0.22 -5.97
C LEU A 49 -12.92 -0.53 -7.30
N ARG A 50 -13.58 -1.71 -7.34
CA ARG A 50 -13.63 -2.60 -8.51
C ARG A 50 -12.24 -2.89 -9.07
N LEU A 51 -11.28 -3.21 -8.18
CA LEU A 51 -9.94 -3.59 -8.58
C LEU A 51 -9.91 -5.04 -9.05
N ASP A 52 -9.04 -5.32 -10.02
CA ASP A 52 -8.80 -6.68 -10.51
C ASP A 52 -7.89 -7.45 -9.56
N ARG A 53 -6.84 -6.78 -9.03
CA ARG A 53 -5.88 -7.35 -8.06
C ARG A 53 -5.43 -6.32 -7.03
N VAL A 54 -4.88 -6.81 -5.92
CA VAL A 54 -4.13 -6.00 -4.95
C VAL A 54 -2.73 -6.58 -4.82
N TRP A 55 -1.71 -5.76 -4.96
CA TRP A 55 -0.32 -6.13 -4.75
C TRP A 55 0.14 -5.65 -3.38
N TRP A 56 0.57 -6.58 -2.54
CA TRP A 56 1.22 -6.27 -1.28
C TRP A 56 2.70 -6.03 -1.53
N LEU A 57 3.15 -4.81 -1.35
CA LEU A 57 4.53 -4.41 -1.52
C LEU A 57 5.24 -4.52 -0.17
N VAL A 58 5.95 -5.63 0.06
CA VAL A 58 6.69 -5.87 1.30
C VAL A 58 7.97 -5.04 1.28
N THR A 59 8.01 -3.97 2.09
CA THR A 59 9.16 -3.06 2.10
C THR A 59 10.38 -3.69 2.78
N PRO A 60 11.61 -3.45 2.28
CA PRO A 60 12.84 -3.85 2.96
C PRO A 60 13.04 -3.13 4.30
N GLY A 61 12.44 -1.94 4.47
CA GLY A 61 12.44 -1.17 5.71
C GLY A 61 11.66 0.12 5.54
N ASN A 62 11.06 0.62 6.64
CA ASN A 62 10.31 1.89 6.62
C ASN A 62 11.23 3.04 7.07
N PRO A 63 11.45 4.09 6.23
CA PRO A 63 12.30 5.22 6.57
C PRO A 63 11.85 6.02 7.80
N LEU A 64 10.56 5.95 8.15
CA LEU A 64 9.95 6.65 9.29
C LEU A 64 9.89 5.82 10.58
N LYS A 65 10.45 4.60 10.59
CA LYS A 65 10.43 3.68 11.73
C LYS A 65 11.82 3.14 11.99
N GLU A 66 12.11 2.85 13.26
CA GLU A 66 13.24 2.02 13.61
C GLU A 66 13.03 0.60 13.08
N ASN A 67 14.04 0.06 12.40
CA ASN A 67 13.98 -1.25 11.74
C ASN A 67 14.69 -2.35 12.57
N GLY A 68 15.12 -2.06 13.81
CA GLY A 68 15.88 -2.99 14.64
C GLY A 68 15.18 -4.32 14.94
N ASN A 69 13.85 -4.34 14.92
CA ASN A 69 13.02 -5.54 15.17
C ASN A 69 12.30 -6.00 13.89
N LEU A 70 12.88 -5.75 12.72
CA LEU A 70 12.30 -6.17 11.44
C LEU A 70 12.79 -7.59 11.11
N HIS A 71 11.87 -8.53 11.04
CA HIS A 71 12.18 -9.90 10.59
C HIS A 71 12.71 -9.91 9.14
N GLU A 72 13.42 -10.97 8.79
CA GLU A 72 13.97 -11.17 7.45
C GLU A 72 12.91 -11.02 6.37
N LEU A 73 13.28 -10.42 5.23
CA LEU A 73 12.35 -10.14 4.15
C LEU A 73 11.66 -11.42 3.63
N GLY A 74 12.42 -12.51 3.52
CA GLY A 74 11.90 -13.81 3.08
C GLY A 74 10.82 -14.35 4.01
N GLU A 75 11.04 -14.30 5.31
CA GLU A 75 10.06 -14.72 6.32
C GLU A 75 8.78 -13.89 6.27
N ARG A 76 8.93 -12.57 6.17
CA ARG A 76 7.77 -11.64 6.06
C ARG A 76 6.98 -11.87 4.77
N MET A 77 7.66 -12.16 3.68
CA MET A 77 7.01 -12.48 2.40
C MET A 77 6.25 -13.80 2.46
N GLN A 78 6.84 -14.84 3.08
CA GLN A 78 6.16 -16.13 3.23
C GLN A 78 4.92 -15.97 4.11
N ALA A 79 5.07 -15.38 5.29
CA ALA A 79 3.95 -15.10 6.17
C ALA A 79 2.87 -14.22 5.50
N ALA A 80 3.29 -13.26 4.65
CA ALA A 80 2.34 -12.44 3.90
C ALA A 80 1.54 -13.25 2.88
N ARG A 81 2.14 -14.21 2.19
CA ARG A 81 1.44 -15.12 1.26
C ARG A 81 0.44 -16.01 2.02
N ASP A 82 0.83 -16.54 3.17
CA ASP A 82 -0.03 -17.39 4.00
C ASP A 82 -1.27 -16.62 4.49
N VAL A 83 -1.10 -15.36 4.87
CA VAL A 83 -2.20 -14.50 5.32
C VAL A 83 -3.05 -14.02 4.14
N ALA A 84 -2.46 -13.70 3.00
CA ALA A 84 -3.16 -13.19 1.83
C ALA A 84 -4.25 -14.16 1.36
N ASN A 85 -3.89 -15.43 1.16
CA ASN A 85 -4.78 -16.56 0.85
C ASN A 85 -6.03 -16.16 0.02
N ASP A 86 -5.81 -15.44 -1.08
CA ASP A 86 -6.83 -14.96 -2.03
C ASP A 86 -6.12 -14.80 -3.39
N SER A 87 -6.66 -15.39 -4.44
CA SER A 87 -6.06 -15.41 -5.78
C SER A 87 -5.91 -14.03 -6.43
N ARG A 88 -6.54 -13.01 -5.86
CA ARG A 88 -6.45 -11.62 -6.32
C ARG A 88 -5.50 -10.77 -5.47
N ILE A 89 -4.89 -11.36 -4.44
CA ILE A 89 -3.93 -10.67 -3.58
C ILE A 89 -2.56 -11.29 -3.79
N GLU A 90 -1.63 -10.52 -4.34
CA GLU A 90 -0.29 -10.96 -4.70
C GLU A 90 0.76 -10.29 -3.82
N VAL A 91 1.80 -11.02 -3.44
CA VAL A 91 2.88 -10.51 -2.57
C VAL A 91 4.14 -10.29 -3.38
N SER A 92 4.71 -9.09 -3.30
CA SER A 92 5.89 -8.68 -4.07
C SER A 92 6.96 -8.05 -3.18
N CYS A 93 8.22 -8.32 -3.51
CA CYS A 93 9.41 -7.67 -2.95
C CYS A 93 9.99 -6.60 -3.89
N LEU A 94 9.17 -5.99 -4.73
CA LEU A 94 9.61 -5.05 -5.75
C LEU A 94 10.55 -3.96 -5.20
N GLU A 95 10.23 -3.39 -4.04
CA GLU A 95 11.05 -2.33 -3.43
C GLU A 95 12.47 -2.78 -3.12
N SER A 96 12.65 -4.05 -2.71
CA SER A 96 13.98 -4.64 -2.53
C SER A 96 14.72 -4.78 -3.87
N VAL A 97 14.02 -5.22 -4.92
CA VAL A 97 14.60 -5.40 -6.25
C VAL A 97 15.04 -4.08 -6.87
N ILE A 98 14.22 -3.04 -6.78
CA ILE A 98 14.56 -1.70 -7.30
C ILE A 98 15.43 -0.88 -6.33
N ARG A 99 15.82 -1.47 -5.19
CA ARG A 99 16.68 -0.88 -4.16
C ARG A 99 16.18 0.47 -3.64
N THR A 100 14.88 0.56 -3.38
CA THR A 100 14.26 1.72 -2.74
C THR A 100 13.44 1.31 -1.53
N ARG A 101 13.20 2.30 -0.66
CA ARG A 101 12.24 2.23 0.45
C ARG A 101 11.29 3.43 0.44
N TYR A 102 11.31 4.19 -0.64
CA TYR A 102 10.47 5.37 -0.81
C TYR A 102 9.36 5.09 -1.80
N THR A 103 8.13 5.32 -1.37
CA THR A 103 6.92 5.09 -2.18
C THR A 103 6.95 5.81 -3.52
N ILE A 104 7.51 7.02 -3.57
CA ILE A 104 7.61 7.78 -4.82
C ILE A 104 8.42 7.06 -5.89
N ASP A 105 9.52 6.40 -5.51
CA ASP A 105 10.36 5.66 -6.47
C ASP A 105 9.67 4.39 -6.96
N THR A 106 8.95 3.73 -6.06
CA THR A 106 8.12 2.56 -6.39
C THR A 106 7.07 2.93 -7.43
N ILE A 107 6.30 4.01 -7.19
CA ILE A 107 5.26 4.49 -8.10
C ILE A 107 5.86 4.93 -9.44
N ASN A 108 6.96 5.70 -9.43
CA ASN A 108 7.65 6.12 -10.64
C ASN A 108 8.09 4.92 -11.50
N THR A 109 8.63 3.88 -10.85
CA THR A 109 9.10 2.68 -11.53
C THR A 109 7.93 1.90 -12.13
N LEU A 110 6.86 1.67 -11.38
CA LEU A 110 5.67 0.96 -11.84
C LEU A 110 5.02 1.70 -13.01
N ARG A 111 4.76 2.99 -12.89
CA ARG A 111 4.11 3.78 -13.96
C ARG A 111 4.93 3.83 -15.25
N ARG A 112 6.26 3.90 -15.14
CA ARG A 112 7.13 3.93 -16.31
C ARG A 112 7.21 2.57 -17.00
N ARG A 113 7.24 1.47 -16.23
CA ARG A 113 7.47 0.12 -16.78
C ARG A 113 6.18 -0.63 -17.10
N LEU A 114 5.07 -0.25 -16.47
CA LEU A 114 3.76 -0.89 -16.59
C LEU A 114 2.68 0.15 -16.90
N SER A 115 2.93 0.96 -17.92
CA SER A 115 2.07 2.11 -18.30
C SER A 115 0.65 1.72 -18.72
N GLY A 116 0.44 0.47 -19.12
CA GLY A 116 -0.89 -0.08 -19.45
C GLY A 116 -1.75 -0.44 -18.24
N LEU A 117 -1.21 -0.34 -17.00
CA LEU A 117 -1.96 -0.62 -15.78
C LEU A 117 -2.47 0.65 -15.11
N ARG A 118 -3.61 0.52 -14.42
CA ARG A 118 -4.21 1.60 -13.61
C ARG A 118 -3.95 1.31 -12.15
N PHE A 119 -3.10 2.10 -11.53
CA PHE A 119 -2.72 1.91 -10.14
C PHE A 119 -3.55 2.78 -9.21
N VAL A 120 -3.88 2.23 -8.02
CA VAL A 120 -4.45 2.96 -6.88
C VAL A 120 -3.59 2.65 -5.66
N TRP A 121 -3.08 3.69 -4.99
CA TRP A 121 -2.36 3.51 -3.73
C TRP A 121 -3.34 3.38 -2.58
N ILE A 122 -3.29 2.24 -1.87
CA ILE A 122 -4.16 1.93 -0.73
C ILE A 122 -3.40 2.21 0.56
N MET A 123 -4.04 2.94 1.49
CA MET A 123 -3.47 3.21 2.81
C MET A 123 -4.56 3.25 3.88
N GLY A 124 -4.18 2.99 5.13
CA GLY A 124 -5.05 3.22 6.28
C GLY A 124 -5.16 4.69 6.66
N ALA A 125 -6.19 5.06 7.40
CA ALA A 125 -6.38 6.42 7.93
C ALA A 125 -5.19 6.90 8.78
N ASP A 126 -4.54 5.99 9.52
CA ASP A 126 -3.32 6.25 10.28
C ASP A 126 -2.14 6.72 9.39
N ASN A 127 -2.04 6.20 8.19
CA ASN A 127 -1.05 6.62 7.20
C ASN A 127 -1.41 7.98 6.58
N LEU A 128 -2.69 8.25 6.27
CA LEU A 128 -3.11 9.56 5.80
C LEU A 128 -2.78 10.66 6.82
N ALA A 129 -2.97 10.40 8.13
CA ALA A 129 -2.65 11.34 9.20
C ALA A 129 -1.18 11.81 9.18
N GLN A 130 -0.27 10.99 8.67
CA GLN A 130 1.16 11.30 8.56
C GLN A 130 1.67 11.37 7.12
N PHE A 131 0.83 11.28 6.11
CA PHE A 131 1.20 11.23 4.70
C PHE A 131 2.03 12.45 4.26
N HIS A 132 1.74 13.63 4.82
CA HIS A 132 2.51 14.86 4.59
C HIS A 132 4.00 14.77 4.99
N ARG A 133 4.39 13.74 5.76
CA ARG A 133 5.77 13.47 6.16
C ARG A 133 6.50 12.50 5.21
N TRP A 134 5.76 11.90 4.26
CA TRP A 134 6.37 10.98 3.30
C TRP A 134 7.20 11.78 2.28
N GLN A 135 8.33 11.21 1.87
CA GLN A 135 9.19 11.86 0.88
C GLN A 135 8.41 12.14 -0.41
N HIS A 136 8.41 13.39 -0.83
CA HIS A 136 7.71 13.86 -2.02
C HIS A 136 6.21 13.50 -2.07
N TRP A 137 5.51 13.52 -0.94
CA TRP A 137 4.12 13.10 -0.81
C TRP A 137 3.16 13.76 -1.81
N ARG A 138 3.37 15.04 -2.15
CA ARG A 138 2.56 15.73 -3.17
C ARG A 138 2.75 15.07 -4.53
N ARG A 139 3.99 14.76 -4.92
CA ARG A 139 4.28 14.06 -6.16
C ARG A 139 3.70 12.64 -6.20
N ILE A 140 3.59 11.96 -5.05
CA ILE A 140 2.87 10.69 -4.96
C ILE A 140 1.41 10.91 -5.33
N ALA A 141 0.74 11.89 -4.70
CA ALA A 141 -0.65 12.20 -4.97
C ALA A 141 -0.92 12.64 -6.42
N ASP A 142 0.05 13.34 -7.04
CA ASP A 142 -0.05 13.78 -8.44
C ASP A 142 0.14 12.63 -9.44
N GLN A 143 0.64 11.47 -9.00
CA GLN A 143 0.95 10.35 -9.90
C GLN A 143 0.00 9.18 -9.79
N VAL A 144 -0.67 8.99 -8.65
CA VAL A 144 -1.53 7.84 -8.42
C VAL A 144 -2.74 8.24 -7.56
N PRO A 145 -3.96 7.83 -7.91
CA PRO A 145 -5.12 7.99 -7.05
C PRO A 145 -4.92 7.27 -5.70
N LEU A 146 -5.46 7.87 -4.62
CA LEU A 146 -5.29 7.35 -3.26
C LEU A 146 -6.60 6.81 -2.71
N ALA A 147 -6.60 5.59 -2.21
CA ALA A 147 -7.71 5.01 -1.46
C ALA A 147 -7.35 4.94 0.02
N VAL A 148 -8.06 5.69 0.84
CA VAL A 148 -7.87 5.70 2.29
C VAL A 148 -8.95 4.87 2.94
N ILE A 149 -8.54 3.81 3.63
CA ILE A 149 -9.47 2.93 4.36
C ILE A 149 -9.57 3.43 5.80
N ASP A 150 -10.79 3.71 6.23
CA ASP A 150 -11.07 4.13 7.58
C ASP A 150 -10.63 3.10 8.61
N ARG A 151 -10.10 3.61 9.72
CA ARG A 151 -9.61 2.80 10.83
C ARG A 151 -9.81 3.53 12.15
N PRO A 152 -10.98 3.37 12.77
CA PRO A 152 -11.23 3.99 14.06
C PRO A 152 -10.15 3.64 15.11
N PRO A 153 -9.75 4.57 15.98
CA PRO A 153 -10.27 5.91 16.19
C PRO A 153 -9.58 7.02 15.36
N GLN A 154 -8.80 6.70 14.33
CA GLN A 154 -7.93 7.64 13.61
C GLN A 154 -8.65 8.50 12.56
N SER A 155 -9.95 8.25 12.27
CA SER A 155 -10.72 8.87 11.19
C SER A 155 -10.67 10.40 11.19
N PHE A 156 -11.02 11.03 12.33
CA PHE A 156 -11.03 12.50 12.44
C PHE A 156 -9.64 13.11 12.29
N ARG A 157 -8.64 12.51 12.94
CA ARG A 157 -7.24 12.96 12.83
C ARG A 157 -6.72 12.86 11.40
N ALA A 158 -7.09 11.80 10.69
CA ALA A 158 -6.71 11.60 9.30
C ALA A 158 -7.31 12.67 8.38
N LEU A 159 -8.62 12.93 8.51
CA LEU A 159 -9.32 13.92 7.70
C LEU A 159 -8.91 15.36 8.02
N ALA A 160 -8.48 15.65 9.26
CA ALA A 160 -7.92 16.93 9.65
C ALA A 160 -6.42 17.09 9.34
N SER A 161 -5.77 16.08 8.76
CA SER A 161 -4.32 16.12 8.47
C SER A 161 -3.97 17.14 7.39
N PRO A 162 -2.72 17.69 7.41
CA PRO A 162 -2.26 18.62 6.38
C PRO A 162 -2.39 18.07 4.96
N ALA A 163 -2.19 16.76 4.78
CA ALA A 163 -2.34 16.13 3.47
C ALA A 163 -3.80 16.09 3.01
N ALA A 164 -4.73 15.70 3.90
CA ALA A 164 -6.16 15.68 3.57
C ALA A 164 -6.69 17.07 3.23
N GLN A 165 -6.27 18.10 3.99
CA GLN A 165 -6.66 19.49 3.72
C GLN A 165 -6.10 19.98 2.38
N ALA A 166 -4.82 19.75 2.10
CA ALA A 166 -4.21 20.15 0.82
C ALA A 166 -4.85 19.46 -0.40
N LEU A 167 -5.33 18.23 -0.23
CA LEU A 167 -5.96 17.43 -1.28
C LEU A 167 -7.50 17.51 -1.26
N ALA A 168 -8.11 18.35 -0.43
CA ALA A 168 -9.57 18.38 -0.19
C ALA A 168 -10.38 18.50 -1.49
N ARG A 169 -9.97 19.36 -2.42
CA ARG A 169 -10.66 19.57 -3.71
C ARG A 169 -10.65 18.35 -4.65
N TYR A 170 -9.75 17.40 -4.43
CA TYR A 170 -9.61 16.19 -5.24
C TYR A 170 -10.30 14.95 -4.62
N ARG A 171 -11.03 15.17 -3.52
CA ARG A 171 -11.73 14.09 -2.83
C ARG A 171 -13.00 13.69 -3.56
N LEU A 172 -13.09 12.43 -3.95
CA LEU A 172 -14.32 11.86 -4.49
C LEU A 172 -15.29 11.52 -3.35
N PRO A 173 -16.61 11.68 -3.57
CA PRO A 173 -17.62 11.10 -2.70
C PRO A 173 -17.46 9.58 -2.61
N GLU A 174 -17.72 9.01 -1.43
CA GLU A 174 -17.53 7.57 -1.19
C GLU A 174 -18.36 6.68 -2.12
N ASN A 175 -19.56 7.11 -2.50
CA ASN A 175 -20.43 6.40 -3.45
C ASN A 175 -19.87 6.35 -4.88
N LYS A 176 -18.87 7.16 -5.21
CA LYS A 176 -18.13 7.13 -6.49
C LYS A 176 -16.81 6.39 -6.42
N ALA A 177 -16.53 5.68 -5.32
CA ALA A 177 -15.27 4.97 -5.11
C ALA A 177 -14.89 4.00 -6.24
N ALA A 178 -15.87 3.34 -6.84
CA ALA A 178 -15.66 2.42 -7.96
C ALA A 178 -15.03 3.06 -9.20
N LEU A 179 -15.06 4.37 -9.32
CA LEU A 179 -14.48 5.14 -10.43
C LEU A 179 -13.06 5.61 -10.15
N LEU A 180 -12.53 5.38 -8.93
CA LEU A 180 -11.25 5.97 -8.51
C LEU A 180 -10.09 5.54 -9.42
N ALA A 181 -10.00 4.28 -9.80
CA ALA A 181 -8.92 3.75 -10.62
C ALA A 181 -8.89 4.36 -12.04
N ASP A 182 -10.00 4.93 -12.49
CA ASP A 182 -10.14 5.56 -13.81
C ASP A 182 -9.99 7.09 -13.74
N GLN A 183 -9.82 7.65 -12.54
CA GLN A 183 -9.61 9.09 -12.38
C GLN A 183 -8.16 9.47 -12.66
N PRO A 184 -7.92 10.62 -13.31
CA PRO A 184 -6.60 11.20 -13.35
C PRO A 184 -6.17 11.60 -11.93
N ALA A 185 -4.89 11.39 -11.60
CA ALA A 185 -4.32 11.92 -10.37
C ALA A 185 -4.09 13.46 -10.50
N PRO A 186 -4.24 14.23 -9.42
CA PRO A 186 -4.58 13.78 -8.09
C PRO A 186 -6.08 13.50 -7.91
N ALA A 187 -6.41 12.37 -7.30
CA ALA A 187 -7.76 12.00 -6.90
C ALA A 187 -7.68 11.11 -5.65
N TRP A 188 -8.66 11.18 -4.76
CA TRP A 188 -8.66 10.30 -3.61
C TRP A 188 -10.07 10.07 -3.05
N VAL A 189 -10.21 8.95 -2.32
CA VAL A 189 -11.47 8.60 -1.64
C VAL A 189 -11.18 8.15 -0.20
N PHE A 190 -12.10 8.45 0.71
CA PHE A 190 -12.10 7.93 2.07
C PHE A 190 -13.22 6.91 2.21
N LEU A 191 -12.87 5.66 2.50
CA LEU A 191 -13.78 4.53 2.56
C LEU A 191 -14.06 4.15 4.00
N THR A 192 -15.33 4.17 4.37
CA THR A 192 -15.83 3.80 5.70
C THR A 192 -16.44 2.39 5.70
N GLY A 193 -16.67 1.83 6.88
CA GLY A 193 -17.43 0.59 7.05
C GLY A 193 -16.60 -0.65 7.33
N LEU A 194 -15.26 -0.59 7.31
CA LEU A 194 -14.41 -1.70 7.71
C LEU A 194 -14.05 -1.60 9.21
N LYS A 195 -14.68 -2.42 10.05
CA LYS A 195 -14.41 -2.43 11.50
C LYS A 195 -13.34 -3.48 11.83
N LEU A 196 -12.07 -3.07 11.94
CA LEU A 196 -10.96 -3.95 12.29
C LEU A 196 -10.05 -3.32 13.36
N ASN A 197 -9.82 -4.06 14.44
CA ASN A 197 -9.01 -3.62 15.59
C ASN A 197 -7.59 -4.24 15.62
N LEU A 198 -7.08 -4.74 14.49
CA LEU A 198 -5.76 -5.39 14.42
C LEU A 198 -4.69 -4.45 13.88
N SER A 199 -3.49 -4.50 14.48
CA SER A 199 -2.29 -3.83 13.95
C SER A 199 -1.05 -4.70 14.19
N SER A 200 -0.07 -4.64 13.28
CA SER A 200 1.19 -5.36 13.43
C SER A 200 1.91 -5.06 14.75
N THR A 201 1.79 -3.82 15.24
CA THR A 201 2.39 -3.43 16.53
C THR A 201 1.80 -4.21 17.72
N ARG A 202 0.49 -4.47 17.72
CA ARG A 202 -0.17 -5.24 18.77
C ARG A 202 0.14 -6.74 18.72
N LEU A 203 0.59 -7.22 17.56
CA LEU A 203 0.91 -8.63 17.31
C LEU A 203 2.39 -8.97 17.54
N ARG A 204 3.18 -8.01 17.99
CA ARG A 204 4.58 -8.23 18.40
C ARG A 204 4.73 -8.28 19.91
N ASN A 205 5.67 -9.10 20.37
CA ASN A 205 6.17 -9.08 21.73
C ASN A 205 7.16 -7.89 21.92
N PRO A 206 7.52 -7.52 23.17
CA PRO A 206 8.52 -6.47 23.43
C PRO A 206 9.89 -6.76 22.80
N ASP A 207 10.28 -8.04 22.67
CA ASP A 207 11.53 -8.49 22.03
C ASP A 207 11.49 -8.45 20.49
N GLY A 208 10.35 -8.05 19.89
CA GLY A 208 10.14 -8.00 18.46
C GLY A 208 9.63 -9.28 17.82
N SER A 209 9.63 -10.42 18.56
CA SER A 209 9.07 -11.68 18.05
C SER A 209 7.57 -11.57 17.80
N TRP A 210 7.06 -12.39 16.89
CA TRP A 210 5.63 -12.42 16.61
C TRP A 210 4.87 -13.21 17.69
N LYS A 211 3.77 -12.65 18.18
CA LYS A 211 2.83 -13.39 19.00
C LYS A 211 2.24 -14.49 18.13
N GLY A 212 2.28 -15.73 18.60
CA GLY A 212 1.82 -16.89 17.84
C GLY A 212 0.44 -16.62 17.22
N THR A 213 0.38 -16.67 15.92
CA THR A 213 -0.87 -16.71 15.16
C THR A 213 -1.38 -18.16 15.25
N LYS A 214 -2.23 -18.44 16.25
CA LYS A 214 -3.11 -19.61 16.20
C LYS A 214 -4.34 -19.26 15.37
#